data_160d7a8dc30eb49e3224682b8301328d
#
_entry.id   160d7a8dc30eb49e3224682b8301328d
#
_cell.length_a   1.000
_cell.length_b   1.000
_cell.length_c   1.000
_cell.angle_alpha   90.00
_cell.angle_beta   90.00
_cell.angle_gamma   90.00
#
_symmetry.space_group_name_H-M   'P 1'
#
loop_
_entity.id
_entity.type
_entity.pdbx_description
1 polymer ?
#
loop_
_entity_poly.entity_id
_entity_poly.type
_entity_poly.pdbx_seq_one_letter_code
_entity_poly.pdbx_strand_id
1 'polypeptide(L)'
;MTEENYNYRTSQKLLRNQFPGKGKLKIPIIPKFQESPGDFDDLLLIGFDKTHLEDQNHLDRMVHFFLYDYRFERVWKNPDNDIEKLSRYRAVLSPDFSMYLEMAPVMQLYNVFRNRWCGAYWASKGLRVIPTVNWGDESTFDFCFEGIEKGSVVAVSTYMASEHDNRCDQKEWFMAGYNEMLRRIDPEKIICYNTPFPEMQGNIIHVDYERSSWRYINYERSFHREDLDAFKIGGTSSNNRDTIEPYLIGKGGGSAYGGEIKPSKPEDERFWGAPGETKYTYTAKGELIETLIGPDGKAYLEIHHTNHGFPKYHEVP
;
A
#
# COMPACT_ATOMS: atom_id res chain seq x y z
N MET A 1 16.78 38.95 -20.19
CA MET A 1 16.08 37.82 -19.53
C MET A 1 14.65 38.29 -19.32
N THR A 2 13.66 37.58 -19.82
CA THR A 2 12.26 37.97 -19.64
C THR A 2 11.79 37.74 -18.20
N GLU A 3 10.78 38.48 -17.72
CA GLU A 3 10.20 38.34 -16.41
C GLU A 3 9.67 36.89 -16.17
N GLU A 4 9.08 36.29 -17.18
CA GLU A 4 8.62 34.89 -17.16
C GLU A 4 9.78 33.92 -16.86
N ASN A 5 10.92 34.07 -17.51
CA ASN A 5 12.09 33.23 -17.28
C ASN A 5 12.65 33.39 -15.87
N TYR A 6 12.60 34.60 -15.32
CA TYR A 6 13.03 34.86 -13.95
C TYR A 6 12.13 34.17 -12.94
N ASN A 7 10.78 34.32 -13.08
CA ASN A 7 9.79 33.75 -12.21
C ASN A 7 9.86 32.21 -12.22
N TYR A 8 10.07 31.61 -13.39
CA TYR A 8 10.26 30.16 -13.50
C TYR A 8 11.51 29.69 -12.75
N ARG A 9 12.65 30.35 -12.98
CA ARG A 9 13.94 29.98 -12.37
C ARG A 9 13.97 30.12 -10.85
N THR A 10 13.17 31.01 -10.28
CA THR A 10 13.05 31.26 -8.85
C THR A 10 11.85 30.56 -8.22
N SER A 11 11.05 29.84 -8.99
CA SER A 11 9.85 29.20 -8.49
C SER A 11 10.18 28.08 -7.50
N GLN A 12 9.40 27.98 -6.44
CA GLN A 12 9.54 26.89 -5.47
C GLN A 12 9.21 25.51 -6.10
N LYS A 13 8.40 25.49 -7.14
CA LYS A 13 8.13 24.29 -7.92
C LYS A 13 9.38 23.73 -8.62
N LEU A 14 10.28 24.59 -9.04
CA LEU A 14 11.57 24.20 -9.63
C LEU A 14 12.61 23.91 -8.55
N LEU A 15 12.80 24.84 -7.61
CA LEU A 15 13.90 24.79 -6.67
C LEU A 15 13.69 23.78 -5.53
N ARG A 16 12.46 23.58 -5.09
CA ARG A 16 12.11 22.66 -4.00
C ARG A 16 12.96 22.82 -2.73
N ASN A 17 13.42 24.04 -2.43
CA ASN A 17 14.39 24.37 -1.37
C ASN A 17 13.76 25.12 -0.17
N GLN A 18 12.42 25.14 -0.05
CA GLN A 18 11.72 25.89 0.98
C GLN A 18 11.74 25.24 2.37
N PHE A 19 12.17 23.99 2.47
CA PHE A 19 12.24 23.29 3.76
C PHE A 19 13.67 23.12 4.24
N PRO A 20 13.90 23.19 5.56
CA PRO A 20 15.23 22.94 6.11
C PRO A 20 15.63 21.47 5.85
N GLY A 21 16.86 21.26 5.45
CA GLY A 21 17.47 19.96 5.27
C GLY A 21 18.83 19.90 5.94
N LYS A 22 19.13 18.76 6.57
CA LYS A 22 20.45 18.51 7.17
C LYS A 22 21.44 17.95 6.15
N GLY A 23 22.73 18.03 6.50
CA GLY A 23 23.79 17.40 5.72
C GLY A 23 24.01 17.99 4.33
N LYS A 24 24.81 17.27 3.55
CA LYS A 24 25.25 17.66 2.21
C LYS A 24 24.09 17.62 1.20
N LEU A 25 23.20 16.66 1.35
CA LEU A 25 22.13 16.38 0.40
C LEU A 25 20.91 17.28 0.57
N LYS A 26 20.81 18.01 1.70
CA LYS A 26 19.70 18.91 2.00
C LYS A 26 18.33 18.25 1.87
N ILE A 27 18.22 16.97 2.26
CA ILE A 27 16.95 16.26 2.28
C ILE A 27 16.04 16.93 3.31
N PRO A 28 14.81 17.33 2.93
CA PRO A 28 13.87 18.00 3.83
C PRO A 28 13.55 17.18 5.08
N ILE A 29 13.31 17.86 6.20
CA ILE A 29 12.90 17.21 7.44
C ILE A 29 11.38 17.21 7.53
N ILE A 30 10.77 16.03 7.69
CA ILE A 30 9.38 15.91 8.06
C ILE A 30 9.29 16.13 9.57
N PRO A 31 8.47 17.10 10.06
CA PRO A 31 8.28 17.31 11.48
C PRO A 31 7.74 16.05 12.18
N LYS A 32 8.10 15.85 13.44
CA LYS A 32 7.56 14.73 14.23
C LYS A 32 6.04 14.77 14.28
N PHE A 33 5.44 13.62 14.08
CA PHE A 33 4.00 13.44 14.22
C PHE A 33 3.57 13.77 15.66
N GLN A 34 2.56 14.62 15.79
CA GLN A 34 1.98 14.93 17.09
C GLN A 34 0.83 13.96 17.33
N GLU A 35 1.04 13.02 18.25
CA GLU A 35 0.08 11.99 18.58
C GLU A 35 -1.08 12.58 19.38
N SER A 36 -2.29 12.12 19.08
CA SER A 36 -3.50 12.34 19.85
C SER A 36 -4.01 11.02 20.43
N PRO A 37 -4.70 11.02 21.57
CA PRO A 37 -5.29 9.79 22.11
C PRO A 37 -6.16 9.08 21.08
N GLY A 38 -5.96 7.77 20.93
CA GLY A 38 -6.70 6.93 19.99
C GLY A 38 -6.20 6.91 18.56
N ASP A 39 -5.11 7.63 18.22
CA ASP A 39 -4.61 7.65 16.84
C ASP A 39 -4.26 6.27 16.29
N PHE A 40 -3.82 5.37 17.14
CA PHE A 40 -3.35 4.05 16.77
C PHE A 40 -4.28 2.91 17.22
N ASP A 41 -5.39 3.26 17.90
CA ASP A 41 -6.38 2.27 18.31
C ASP A 41 -7.12 1.75 17.08
N ASP A 42 -7.14 0.43 16.92
CA ASP A 42 -7.73 -0.26 15.75
C ASP A 42 -7.36 0.38 14.38
N LEU A 43 -6.11 0.81 14.26
CA LEU A 43 -5.63 1.54 13.09
C LEU A 43 -5.86 0.76 11.80
N LEU A 44 -6.53 1.41 10.87
CA LEU A 44 -6.65 0.98 9.48
C LEU A 44 -6.02 1.99 8.55
N LEU A 45 -5.47 1.50 7.43
CA LEU A 45 -4.97 2.34 6.36
C LEU A 45 -5.94 2.33 5.16
N ILE A 46 -5.81 3.34 4.31
CA ILE A 46 -6.49 3.42 3.03
C ILE A 46 -5.49 3.87 1.95
N GLY A 47 -5.46 3.17 0.82
CA GLY A 47 -4.61 3.55 -0.29
C GLY A 47 -4.98 4.91 -0.87
N PHE A 48 -3.99 5.73 -1.19
CA PHE A 48 -4.21 7.05 -1.80
C PHE A 48 -5.12 7.01 -3.03
N ASP A 49 -5.02 5.95 -3.85
CA ASP A 49 -5.85 5.73 -5.03
C ASP A 49 -7.32 5.43 -4.72
N LYS A 50 -7.66 5.20 -3.45
CA LYS A 50 -9.02 4.96 -2.95
C LYS A 50 -9.61 6.14 -2.18
N THR A 51 -8.82 7.18 -1.94
CA THR A 51 -9.30 8.39 -1.26
C THR A 51 -10.16 9.24 -2.18
N HIS A 52 -11.25 9.77 -1.65
CA HIS A 52 -12.18 10.65 -2.36
C HIS A 52 -12.56 11.87 -1.53
N LEU A 53 -12.85 12.98 -2.19
CA LEU A 53 -13.27 14.21 -1.50
C LEU A 53 -14.63 14.03 -0.80
N GLU A 54 -15.52 13.24 -1.37
CA GLU A 54 -16.85 12.97 -0.84
C GLU A 54 -16.90 11.78 0.13
N ASP A 55 -15.74 11.17 0.47
CA ASP A 55 -15.69 10.04 1.40
C ASP A 55 -16.25 10.45 2.77
N GLN A 56 -17.16 9.63 3.31
CA GLN A 56 -17.77 9.82 4.64
C GLN A 56 -17.51 8.62 5.57
N ASN A 57 -17.00 7.53 5.04
CA ASN A 57 -16.96 6.24 5.73
C ASN A 57 -15.56 5.82 6.21
N HIS A 58 -14.50 6.44 5.69
CA HIS A 58 -13.12 6.00 5.95
C HIS A 58 -12.21 7.13 6.46
N LEU A 59 -12.81 8.21 7.00
CA LEU A 59 -12.06 9.39 7.47
C LEU A 59 -11.23 9.09 8.74
N ASP A 60 -11.58 8.02 9.44
CA ASP A 60 -10.86 7.47 10.58
C ASP A 60 -9.58 6.69 10.20
N ARG A 61 -9.34 6.47 8.91
CA ARG A 61 -8.15 5.79 8.40
C ARG A 61 -7.01 6.77 8.15
N MET A 62 -5.78 6.25 8.14
CA MET A 62 -4.62 6.99 7.66
C MET A 62 -4.36 6.62 6.19
N VAL A 63 -4.00 7.63 5.39
CA VAL A 63 -3.73 7.43 3.96
C VAL A 63 -2.32 6.91 3.76
N HIS A 64 -2.17 5.81 3.01
CA HIS A 64 -0.87 5.24 2.67
C HIS A 64 -0.58 5.30 1.17
N PHE A 65 0.72 5.16 0.83
CA PHE A 65 1.24 5.16 -0.53
C PHE A 65 2.02 3.88 -0.85
N PHE A 66 1.79 2.77 -0.13
CA PHE A 66 2.31 1.45 -0.46
C PHE A 66 1.61 0.92 -1.72
N LEU A 67 1.89 1.57 -2.84
CA LEU A 67 1.26 1.41 -4.14
C LEU A 67 2.34 1.56 -5.22
N TYR A 68 2.06 1.18 -6.45
CA TYR A 68 2.94 1.51 -7.56
C TYR A 68 3.00 3.02 -7.79
N ASP A 69 4.18 3.57 -8.03
CA ASP A 69 4.46 5.02 -8.16
C ASP A 69 3.51 5.73 -9.12
N TYR A 70 3.16 5.11 -10.25
CA TYR A 70 2.28 5.73 -11.25
C TYR A 70 0.89 6.09 -10.72
N ARG A 71 0.43 5.46 -9.62
CA ARG A 71 -0.86 5.75 -9.00
C ARG A 71 -0.87 7.06 -8.21
N PHE A 72 0.31 7.51 -7.78
CA PHE A 72 0.43 8.72 -6.96
C PHE A 72 1.50 9.72 -7.43
N GLU A 73 2.17 9.50 -8.56
CA GLU A 73 3.18 10.41 -9.11
C GLU A 73 2.70 11.87 -9.18
N ARG A 74 1.39 12.09 -9.30
CA ARG A 74 0.79 13.42 -9.36
C ARG A 74 1.02 14.26 -8.10
N VAL A 75 1.19 13.64 -6.92
CA VAL A 75 1.41 14.38 -5.67
C VAL A 75 2.75 15.13 -5.65
N TRP A 76 3.74 14.60 -6.39
CA TRP A 76 5.00 15.29 -6.63
C TRP A 76 4.86 16.41 -7.66
N LYS A 77 4.14 16.15 -8.75
CA LYS A 77 3.96 17.12 -9.85
C LYS A 77 3.10 18.32 -9.42
N ASN A 78 2.03 18.07 -8.69
CA ASN A 78 1.05 19.06 -8.25
C ASN A 78 0.64 18.81 -6.79
N PRO A 79 1.49 19.14 -5.82
CA PRO A 79 1.29 18.76 -4.42
C PRO A 79 0.08 19.43 -3.74
N ASP A 80 -0.44 20.52 -4.30
CA ASP A 80 -1.60 21.23 -3.78
C ASP A 80 -2.94 20.53 -4.09
N ASN A 81 -3.01 19.81 -5.21
CA ASN A 81 -4.29 19.31 -5.74
C ASN A 81 -5.01 18.33 -4.81
N ASP A 82 -4.28 17.61 -3.98
CA ASP A 82 -4.83 16.60 -3.10
C ASP A 82 -4.91 17.03 -1.62
N ILE A 83 -4.49 18.25 -1.25
CA ILE A 83 -4.42 18.72 0.15
C ILE A 83 -5.80 18.68 0.81
N GLU A 84 -6.82 19.27 0.17
CA GLU A 84 -8.18 19.32 0.70
C GLU A 84 -8.71 17.90 0.96
N LYS A 85 -8.54 17.01 0.02
CA LYS A 85 -8.94 15.62 0.13
C LYS A 85 -8.20 14.90 1.27
N LEU A 86 -6.87 15.02 1.32
CA LEU A 86 -6.02 14.35 2.30
C LEU A 86 -6.26 14.86 3.73
N SER A 87 -6.56 16.16 3.89
CA SER A 87 -6.82 16.77 5.20
C SER A 87 -8.07 16.23 5.91
N ARG A 88 -8.93 15.52 5.19
CA ARG A 88 -10.12 14.91 5.76
C ARG A 88 -9.86 13.60 6.50
N TYR A 89 -8.77 12.93 6.21
CA TYR A 89 -8.40 11.65 6.84
C TYR A 89 -7.63 11.88 8.14
N ARG A 90 -7.60 10.85 9.00
CA ARG A 90 -6.94 10.90 10.32
C ARG A 90 -5.50 11.41 10.26
N ALA A 91 -4.72 10.89 9.33
CA ALA A 91 -3.36 11.31 9.03
C ALA A 91 -2.96 10.82 7.63
N VAL A 92 -1.78 11.22 7.18
CA VAL A 92 -1.23 10.87 5.87
C VAL A 92 0.19 10.35 6.05
N LEU A 93 0.50 9.18 5.51
CA LEU A 93 1.88 8.71 5.38
C LEU A 93 2.58 9.49 4.24
N SER A 94 3.87 9.75 4.35
CA SER A 94 4.60 10.36 3.23
C SER A 94 4.68 9.37 2.05
N PRO A 95 4.78 9.85 0.78
CA PRO A 95 4.70 8.99 -0.39
C PRO A 95 5.83 7.97 -0.45
N ASP A 96 5.48 6.69 -0.66
CA ASP A 96 6.42 5.58 -0.73
C ASP A 96 6.98 5.41 -2.15
N PHE A 97 7.79 6.37 -2.62
CA PHE A 97 8.45 6.24 -3.91
C PHE A 97 9.44 5.09 -3.92
N SER A 98 9.39 4.28 -4.97
CA SER A 98 10.11 3.02 -5.09
C SER A 98 11.63 3.12 -4.90
N MET A 99 12.20 2.12 -4.22
CA MET A 99 13.62 1.98 -3.92
C MET A 99 14.16 0.64 -4.43
N TYR A 100 13.81 0.27 -5.67
CA TYR A 100 14.24 -1.00 -6.26
C TYR A 100 15.77 -1.08 -6.39
N LEU A 101 16.32 -2.26 -6.18
CA LEU A 101 17.77 -2.52 -6.22
C LEU A 101 18.37 -2.23 -7.62
N GLU A 102 17.58 -2.43 -8.67
CA GLU A 102 17.99 -2.18 -10.05
C GLU A 102 18.00 -0.69 -10.43
N MET A 103 17.47 0.17 -9.56
CA MET A 103 17.48 1.62 -9.81
C MET A 103 18.89 2.19 -9.58
N ALA A 104 19.29 3.12 -10.45
CA ALA A 104 20.51 3.87 -10.22
C ALA A 104 20.46 4.62 -8.87
N PRO A 105 21.52 4.66 -8.06
CA PRO A 105 21.52 5.30 -6.73
C PRO A 105 21.04 6.75 -6.73
N VAL A 106 21.30 7.49 -7.79
CA VAL A 106 20.79 8.88 -7.94
C VAL A 106 19.27 8.92 -8.04
N MET A 107 18.63 7.91 -8.62
CA MET A 107 17.17 7.83 -8.68
C MET A 107 16.58 7.44 -7.33
N GLN A 108 17.22 6.53 -6.62
CA GLN A 108 16.83 6.17 -5.25
C GLN A 108 16.95 7.38 -4.32
N LEU A 109 18.06 8.12 -4.37
CA LEU A 109 18.25 9.37 -3.64
C LEU A 109 17.16 10.42 -3.99
N TYR A 110 16.83 10.55 -5.27
CA TYR A 110 15.77 11.45 -5.71
C TYR A 110 14.40 11.03 -5.17
N ASN A 111 14.12 9.73 -5.09
CA ASN A 111 12.89 9.20 -4.52
C ASN A 111 12.79 9.48 -3.02
N VAL A 112 13.88 9.33 -2.26
CA VAL A 112 13.93 9.77 -0.86
C VAL A 112 13.67 11.26 -0.72
N PHE A 113 14.30 12.09 -1.57
CA PHE A 113 14.06 13.54 -1.57
C PHE A 113 12.59 13.86 -1.82
N ARG A 114 11.96 13.24 -2.82
CA ARG A 114 10.53 13.45 -3.14
C ARG A 114 9.62 13.06 -1.97
N ASN A 115 9.88 11.91 -1.35
CA ASN A 115 9.14 11.44 -0.18
C ASN A 115 9.19 12.49 0.94
N ARG A 116 10.39 12.91 1.34
CA ARG A 116 10.58 13.86 2.45
C ARG A 116 10.03 15.24 2.12
N TRP A 117 10.23 15.69 0.88
CA TRP A 117 9.70 16.98 0.45
C TRP A 117 8.16 17.01 0.49
N CYS A 118 7.49 16.00 -0.04
CA CYS A 118 6.03 15.92 0.01
C CYS A 118 5.51 15.88 1.45
N GLY A 119 6.15 15.09 2.32
CA GLY A 119 5.77 15.02 3.73
C GLY A 119 5.93 16.36 4.44
N ALA A 120 7.08 17.06 4.26
CA ALA A 120 7.31 18.38 4.83
C ALA A 120 6.34 19.42 4.27
N TYR A 121 6.04 19.34 2.97
CA TYR A 121 5.09 20.24 2.31
C TYR A 121 3.68 20.10 2.90
N TRP A 122 3.16 18.88 2.99
CA TRP A 122 1.85 18.64 3.58
C TRP A 122 1.79 19.03 5.06
N ALA A 123 2.83 18.74 5.83
CA ALA A 123 2.92 19.21 7.22
C ALA A 123 2.86 20.73 7.32
N SER A 124 3.53 21.45 6.41
CA SER A 124 3.48 22.93 6.34
C SER A 124 2.09 23.48 5.99
N LYS A 125 1.24 22.65 5.38
CA LYS A 125 -0.17 22.95 5.08
C LYS A 125 -1.14 22.51 6.17
N GLY A 126 -0.64 22.02 7.31
CA GLY A 126 -1.43 21.60 8.45
C GLY A 126 -1.92 20.16 8.43
N LEU A 127 -1.48 19.34 7.48
CA LEU A 127 -1.78 17.91 7.50
C LEU A 127 -0.95 17.22 8.60
N ARG A 128 -1.53 16.20 9.21
CA ARG A 128 -0.84 15.31 10.14
C ARG A 128 -0.07 14.26 9.33
N VAL A 129 1.24 14.32 9.35
CA VAL A 129 2.09 13.49 8.47
C VAL A 129 2.98 12.55 9.26
N ILE A 130 3.01 11.28 8.85
CA ILE A 130 3.93 10.26 9.37
C ILE A 130 4.89 9.86 8.24
N PRO A 131 6.22 9.91 8.45
CA PRO A 131 7.17 9.53 7.43
C PRO A 131 7.10 8.02 7.12
N THR A 132 6.99 7.69 5.85
CA THR A 132 7.25 6.34 5.34
C THR A 132 8.75 6.17 5.17
N VAL A 133 9.28 5.06 5.65
CA VAL A 133 10.71 4.71 5.53
C VAL A 133 10.85 3.49 4.65
N ASN A 134 11.61 3.63 3.60
CA ASN A 134 12.00 2.56 2.70
C ASN A 134 13.49 2.67 2.36
N TRP A 135 14.06 1.59 1.88
CA TRP A 135 15.47 1.48 1.56
C TRP A 135 15.67 0.48 0.43
N GLY A 136 16.82 0.59 -0.24
CA GLY A 136 17.35 -0.43 -1.15
C GLY A 136 18.35 -1.33 -0.41
N ASP A 137 19.53 -1.51 -1.00
CA ASP A 137 20.65 -2.18 -0.32
C ASP A 137 21.39 -1.23 0.64
N GLU A 138 22.49 -1.73 1.25
CA GLU A 138 23.29 -0.98 2.22
C GLU A 138 23.85 0.35 1.68
N SER A 139 24.05 0.47 0.36
CA SER A 139 24.55 1.71 -0.26
C SER A 139 23.57 2.86 -0.12
N THR A 140 22.28 2.58 0.11
CA THR A 140 21.24 3.58 0.31
C THR A 140 21.19 4.12 1.74
N PHE A 141 21.81 3.44 2.71
CA PHE A 141 21.73 3.79 4.13
C PHE A 141 22.31 5.16 4.45
N ASP A 142 23.21 5.69 3.60
CA ASP A 142 23.76 7.03 3.76
C ASP A 142 22.72 8.15 3.58
N PHE A 143 21.56 7.86 2.97
CA PHE A 143 20.56 8.89 2.69
C PHE A 143 19.10 8.47 2.97
N CYS A 144 18.75 7.18 2.95
CA CYS A 144 17.34 6.78 3.03
C CYS A 144 16.69 7.06 4.40
N PHE A 145 17.47 7.23 5.45
CA PHE A 145 17.01 7.58 6.79
C PHE A 145 17.10 9.10 7.09
N GLU A 146 17.67 9.88 6.18
CA GLU A 146 17.73 11.32 6.33
C GLU A 146 16.35 11.98 6.25
N GLY A 147 16.19 13.14 6.90
CA GLY A 147 14.94 13.88 6.92
C GLY A 147 13.89 13.34 7.88
N ILE A 148 14.27 12.41 8.77
CA ILE A 148 13.44 11.90 9.86
C ILE A 148 14.17 12.15 11.18
N GLU A 149 13.46 12.69 12.15
CA GLU A 149 14.05 12.98 13.45
C GLU A 149 14.05 11.73 14.34
N LYS A 150 15.09 11.63 15.18
CA LYS A 150 15.18 10.53 16.15
C LYS A 150 13.96 10.52 17.08
N GLY A 151 13.39 9.34 17.32
CA GLY A 151 12.16 9.16 18.12
C GLY A 151 10.88 9.57 17.38
N SER A 152 10.89 9.61 16.04
CA SER A 152 9.66 9.80 15.25
C SER A 152 8.81 8.55 15.22
N VAL A 153 7.49 8.72 15.07
CA VAL A 153 6.63 7.65 14.57
C VAL A 153 6.92 7.47 13.08
N VAL A 154 7.08 6.24 12.63
CA VAL A 154 7.39 5.93 11.22
C VAL A 154 6.48 4.84 10.67
N ALA A 155 6.41 4.71 9.36
CA ALA A 155 5.69 3.63 8.70
C ALA A 155 6.63 2.85 7.77
N VAL A 156 6.49 1.52 7.78
CA VAL A 156 7.18 0.59 6.89
C VAL A 156 6.20 -0.42 6.30
N SER A 157 6.60 -1.12 5.24
CA SER A 157 5.80 -2.19 4.65
C SER A 157 6.63 -3.45 4.48
N THR A 158 6.13 -4.58 4.94
CA THR A 158 6.70 -5.91 4.67
C THR A 158 6.09 -6.55 3.42
N TYR A 159 5.10 -5.93 2.79
CA TYR A 159 4.32 -6.52 1.70
C TYR A 159 5.21 -7.07 0.57
N MET A 160 6.09 -6.24 0.02
CA MET A 160 6.97 -6.68 -1.08
C MET A 160 8.04 -7.69 -0.67
N ALA A 161 8.41 -7.74 0.62
CA ALA A 161 9.40 -8.67 1.14
C ALA A 161 8.81 -10.03 1.54
N SER A 162 7.47 -10.12 1.70
CA SER A 162 6.79 -11.33 2.17
C SER A 162 6.01 -12.08 1.09
N GLU A 163 5.54 -11.40 0.04
CA GLU A 163 4.56 -11.98 -0.89
C GLU A 163 5.13 -12.35 -2.27
N HIS A 164 6.26 -11.77 -2.67
CA HIS A 164 6.85 -12.07 -3.96
C HIS A 164 8.06 -12.97 -3.83
N ASP A 165 7.84 -14.25 -4.17
CA ASP A 165 8.82 -15.32 -4.17
C ASP A 165 9.51 -15.55 -2.83
N ASN A 166 9.48 -16.77 -2.34
CA ASN A 166 10.20 -17.36 -1.19
C ASN A 166 11.73 -17.09 -1.19
N ARG A 167 12.16 -15.89 -1.55
CA ARG A 167 13.56 -15.52 -1.56
C ARG A 167 13.96 -15.07 -0.16
N CYS A 168 14.70 -15.90 0.52
CA CYS A 168 15.32 -15.59 1.83
C CYS A 168 16.08 -14.25 1.77
N ASP A 169 16.68 -13.91 0.63
CA ASP A 169 17.42 -12.68 0.38
C ASP A 169 16.57 -11.41 0.56
N GLN A 170 15.31 -11.39 0.13
CA GLN A 170 14.45 -10.20 0.28
C GLN A 170 14.15 -9.89 1.74
N LYS A 171 13.90 -10.91 2.55
CA LYS A 171 13.73 -10.74 3.99
C LYS A 171 15.00 -10.27 4.66
N GLU A 172 16.14 -10.83 4.28
CA GLU A 172 17.45 -10.45 4.83
C GLU A 172 17.76 -8.98 4.53
N TRP A 173 17.55 -8.52 3.30
CA TRP A 173 17.72 -7.11 2.93
C TRP A 173 16.76 -6.20 3.65
N PHE A 174 15.48 -6.58 3.75
CA PHE A 174 14.52 -5.83 4.53
C PHE A 174 14.99 -5.69 5.98
N MET A 175 15.39 -6.78 6.61
CA MET A 175 15.84 -6.79 8.01
C MET A 175 17.15 -6.02 8.23
N ALA A 176 18.07 -6.02 7.26
CA ALA A 176 19.29 -5.22 7.34
C ALA A 176 18.93 -3.72 7.43
N GLY A 177 18.10 -3.21 6.52
CA GLY A 177 17.66 -1.82 6.56
C GLY A 177 16.74 -1.50 7.75
N TYR A 178 15.89 -2.43 8.16
CA TYR A 178 15.05 -2.28 9.35
C TYR A 178 15.90 -2.07 10.62
N ASN A 179 16.91 -2.89 10.82
CA ASN A 179 17.84 -2.77 11.96
C ASN A 179 18.60 -1.46 11.91
N GLU A 180 19.02 -1.02 10.72
CA GLU A 180 19.71 0.26 10.57
C GLU A 180 18.76 1.45 10.82
N MET A 181 17.49 1.34 10.43
CA MET A 181 16.44 2.30 10.78
C MET A 181 16.29 2.42 12.29
N LEU A 182 16.20 1.29 13.01
CA LEU A 182 16.12 1.30 14.48
C LEU A 182 17.32 2.02 15.09
N ARG A 183 18.52 1.73 14.59
CA ARG A 183 19.77 2.32 15.09
C ARG A 183 19.82 3.84 14.88
N ARG A 184 19.37 4.34 13.73
CA ARG A 184 19.47 5.76 13.35
C ARG A 184 18.33 6.60 13.83
N ILE A 185 17.09 6.11 13.66
CA ILE A 185 15.87 6.86 13.95
C ILE A 185 15.39 6.58 15.37
N ASP A 186 15.63 5.37 15.91
CA ASP A 186 15.13 4.94 17.23
C ASP A 186 13.64 5.30 17.39
N PRO A 187 12.77 4.76 16.50
CA PRO A 187 11.39 5.22 16.39
C PRO A 187 10.59 4.89 17.65
N GLU A 188 9.75 5.82 18.09
CA GLU A 188 8.84 5.61 19.22
C GLU A 188 7.75 4.59 18.90
N LYS A 189 7.23 4.63 17.67
CA LYS A 189 6.26 3.67 17.15
C LYS A 189 6.54 3.40 15.67
N ILE A 190 6.20 2.19 15.23
CA ILE A 190 6.41 1.72 13.87
C ILE A 190 5.10 1.16 13.34
N ILE A 191 4.44 1.86 12.43
CA ILE A 191 3.31 1.32 11.68
C ILE A 191 3.87 0.32 10.67
N CYS A 192 3.53 -0.95 10.83
CA CYS A 192 3.93 -2.00 9.89
C CYS A 192 2.73 -2.41 9.04
N TYR A 193 2.78 -2.06 7.76
CA TYR A 193 1.78 -2.48 6.78
C TYR A 193 2.08 -3.90 6.31
N ASN A 194 1.09 -4.78 6.42
CA ASN A 194 1.21 -6.22 6.30
C ASN A 194 1.90 -6.87 7.51
N THR A 195 1.90 -8.19 7.57
CA THR A 195 2.37 -8.97 8.72
C THR A 195 3.85 -8.70 9.03
N PRO A 196 4.18 -8.25 10.25
CA PRO A 196 5.58 -8.05 10.63
C PRO A 196 6.31 -9.40 10.71
N PHE A 197 7.60 -9.39 10.36
CA PHE A 197 8.44 -10.56 10.58
C PHE A 197 8.69 -10.78 12.09
N PRO A 198 8.79 -12.04 12.55
CA PRO A 198 8.99 -12.36 13.97
C PRO A 198 10.26 -11.74 14.58
N GLU A 199 11.26 -11.43 13.75
CA GLU A 199 12.54 -10.84 14.18
C GLU A 199 12.49 -9.31 14.32
N MET A 200 11.44 -8.67 13.83
CA MET A 200 11.29 -7.22 13.96
C MET A 200 11.08 -6.83 15.42
N GLN A 201 11.87 -5.87 15.87
CA GLN A 201 11.83 -5.33 17.23
C GLN A 201 11.26 -3.92 17.22
N GLY A 202 10.82 -3.46 18.40
CA GLY A 202 10.30 -2.11 18.60
C GLY A 202 8.80 -2.12 18.92
N ASN A 203 8.23 -0.93 19.06
CA ASN A 203 6.79 -0.76 19.31
C ASN A 203 6.04 -0.78 17.98
N ILE A 204 5.67 -1.98 17.53
CA ILE A 204 5.09 -2.22 16.21
C ILE A 204 3.57 -2.19 16.29
N ILE A 205 2.96 -1.33 15.48
CA ILE A 205 1.52 -1.27 15.23
C ILE A 205 1.27 -2.01 13.91
N HIS A 206 0.81 -3.24 14.01
CA HIS A 206 0.49 -4.04 12.84
C HIS A 206 -0.79 -3.56 12.18
N VAL A 207 -0.73 -3.27 10.90
CA VAL A 207 -1.89 -2.97 10.06
C VAL A 207 -2.04 -4.04 9.00
N ASP A 208 -3.13 -4.77 9.10
CA ASP A 208 -3.45 -5.87 8.19
C ASP A 208 -3.65 -5.37 6.75
N TYR A 209 -2.92 -5.98 5.81
CA TYR A 209 -3.00 -5.68 4.39
C TYR A 209 -4.41 -5.93 3.83
N GLU A 210 -5.02 -7.07 4.18
CA GLU A 210 -6.32 -7.47 3.63
C GLU A 210 -7.41 -6.47 4.02
N ARG A 211 -7.41 -6.04 5.28
CA ARG A 211 -8.37 -5.04 5.80
C ARG A 211 -8.17 -3.65 5.20
N SER A 212 -6.97 -3.34 4.71
CA SER A 212 -6.62 -2.07 4.06
C SER A 212 -6.72 -2.15 2.53
N SER A 213 -6.95 -3.36 1.98
CA SER A 213 -7.03 -3.58 0.55
C SER A 213 -8.31 -3.02 -0.07
N TRP A 214 -8.26 -2.74 -1.38
CA TRP A 214 -9.44 -2.27 -2.13
C TRP A 214 -10.59 -3.28 -2.10
N ARG A 215 -10.31 -4.58 -1.98
CA ARG A 215 -11.31 -5.64 -1.88
C ARG A 215 -12.15 -5.46 -0.64
N TYR A 216 -11.49 -5.26 0.49
CA TYR A 216 -12.18 -5.04 1.76
C TYR A 216 -12.97 -3.71 1.76
N ILE A 217 -12.38 -2.63 1.26
CA ILE A 217 -13.04 -1.32 1.15
C ILE A 217 -14.29 -1.40 0.26
N ASN A 218 -14.21 -2.11 -0.88
CA ASN A 218 -15.36 -2.31 -1.75
C ASN A 218 -16.43 -3.20 -1.11
N TYR A 219 -16.01 -4.20 -0.33
CA TYR A 219 -16.92 -5.04 0.44
C TYR A 219 -17.70 -4.22 1.47
N GLU A 220 -17.03 -3.38 2.27
CA GLU A 220 -17.68 -2.47 3.23
C GLU A 220 -18.69 -1.53 2.56
N ARG A 221 -18.40 -1.06 1.35
CA ARG A 221 -19.34 -0.23 0.56
C ARG A 221 -20.58 -0.98 0.09
N SER A 222 -20.50 -2.29 -0.07
CA SER A 222 -21.63 -3.11 -0.54
C SER A 222 -22.59 -3.53 0.56
N PHE A 223 -22.22 -3.35 1.83
CA PHE A 223 -23.06 -3.62 3.00
C PHE A 223 -23.48 -2.30 3.64
N HIS A 224 -24.78 -2.14 3.89
CA HIS A 224 -25.26 -1.06 4.75
C HIS A 224 -24.73 -1.26 6.17
N ARG A 225 -24.48 -0.16 6.89
CA ARG A 225 -23.90 -0.15 8.24
C ARG A 225 -24.64 -1.06 9.24
N GLU A 226 -25.95 -1.24 9.04
CA GLU A 226 -26.81 -2.12 9.85
C GLU A 226 -26.46 -3.60 9.69
N ASP A 227 -26.00 -4.02 8.51
CA ASP A 227 -25.58 -5.40 8.26
C ASP A 227 -24.22 -5.71 8.91
N LEU A 228 -23.34 -4.70 9.00
CA LEU A 228 -22.05 -4.83 9.68
C LEU A 228 -22.20 -4.91 11.22
N ASP A 229 -23.15 -4.18 11.78
CA ASP A 229 -23.42 -4.23 13.22
C ASP A 229 -24.14 -5.52 13.61
N ALA A 230 -25.03 -6.05 12.77
CA ALA A 230 -25.62 -7.36 12.95
C ALA A 230 -24.56 -8.48 12.92
N PHE A 231 -23.53 -8.33 12.12
CA PHE A 231 -22.40 -9.26 12.03
C PHE A 231 -21.50 -9.23 13.28
N LYS A 232 -21.28 -8.04 13.86
CA LYS A 232 -20.52 -7.85 15.12
C LYS A 232 -21.24 -8.44 16.35
N ILE A 233 -22.56 -8.38 16.37
CA ILE A 233 -23.39 -8.88 17.50
C ILE A 233 -23.51 -10.42 17.47
N GLY A 234 -23.40 -11.06 16.30
CA GLY A 234 -23.40 -12.52 16.14
C GLY A 234 -22.08 -13.24 16.47
N GLY A 235 -21.03 -12.51 16.75
CA GLY A 235 -19.63 -12.98 16.82
C GLY A 235 -19.13 -13.46 18.19
N THR A 236 -19.97 -13.97 19.07
CA THR A 236 -19.53 -14.73 20.25
C THR A 236 -19.72 -16.21 20.06
N SER A 237 -19.04 -16.81 19.11
CA SER A 237 -18.78 -18.25 19.08
C SER A 237 -17.72 -18.59 18.03
N SER A 238 -16.74 -19.28 18.52
CA SER A 238 -15.49 -19.70 17.91
C SER A 238 -15.63 -20.72 16.77
N ASN A 239 -16.33 -20.48 15.68
CA ASN A 239 -16.37 -21.43 14.55
C ASN A 239 -16.78 -20.82 13.19
N ASN A 240 -16.80 -19.50 13.01
CA ASN A 240 -17.24 -18.90 11.75
C ASN A 240 -16.09 -18.33 10.88
N ARG A 241 -14.82 -18.70 11.15
CA ARG A 241 -13.73 -18.32 10.24
C ARG A 241 -13.83 -19.00 8.88
N ASP A 242 -14.31 -20.23 8.85
CA ASP A 242 -14.33 -21.04 7.62
C ASP A 242 -15.40 -20.60 6.60
N THR A 243 -16.37 -19.78 7.01
CA THR A 243 -17.45 -19.31 6.11
C THR A 243 -17.20 -17.93 5.51
N ILE A 244 -16.27 -17.13 6.06
CA ILE A 244 -15.99 -15.76 5.59
C ILE A 244 -14.84 -15.73 4.57
N GLU A 245 -13.80 -16.56 4.77
CA GLU A 245 -12.66 -16.63 3.87
C GLU A 245 -13.02 -16.97 2.41
N PRO A 246 -13.90 -17.94 2.12
CA PRO A 246 -14.29 -18.22 0.74
C PRO A 246 -15.03 -17.06 0.07
N TYR A 247 -15.79 -16.28 0.83
CA TYR A 247 -16.51 -15.11 0.28
C TYR A 247 -15.58 -13.93 -0.05
N LEU A 248 -14.53 -13.73 0.73
CA LEU A 248 -13.53 -12.70 0.47
C LEU A 248 -12.64 -13.07 -0.73
N ILE A 249 -12.29 -14.34 -0.86
CA ILE A 249 -11.49 -14.87 -1.98
C ILE A 249 -12.30 -14.84 -3.29
N GLY A 250 -13.60 -15.15 -3.24
CA GLY A 250 -14.46 -15.26 -4.43
C GLY A 250 -14.71 -13.95 -5.19
N LYS A 251 -14.61 -12.80 -4.54
CA LYS A 251 -14.92 -11.49 -5.16
C LYS A 251 -13.77 -10.84 -5.91
N GLY A 252 -12.62 -11.44 -5.97
CA GLY A 252 -11.44 -10.88 -6.63
C GLY A 252 -10.75 -11.84 -7.58
N GLY A 253 -11.29 -13.02 -7.72
CA GLY A 253 -10.66 -14.07 -8.50
C GLY A 253 -10.53 -13.71 -9.98
N GLY A 254 -9.32 -13.72 -10.48
CA GLY A 254 -9.03 -13.85 -11.90
C GLY A 254 -9.18 -12.62 -12.79
N SER A 255 -9.66 -11.50 -12.31
CA SER A 255 -9.72 -10.28 -13.13
C SER A 255 -8.85 -9.19 -12.53
N ALA A 256 -7.94 -8.63 -13.31
CA ALA A 256 -7.18 -7.45 -12.93
C ALA A 256 -8.07 -6.24 -12.55
N TYR A 257 -9.38 -6.37 -12.72
CA TYR A 257 -10.39 -5.34 -12.48
C TYR A 257 -11.39 -5.70 -11.37
N GLY A 258 -11.25 -6.85 -10.69
CA GLY A 258 -12.03 -7.19 -9.50
C GLY A 258 -13.54 -7.33 -9.71
N GLY A 259 -13.98 -7.95 -10.79
CA GLY A 259 -15.38 -8.26 -11.05
C GLY A 259 -15.83 -9.58 -10.38
N GLU A 260 -17.12 -9.68 -10.04
CA GLU A 260 -17.71 -10.98 -9.70
C GLU A 260 -17.54 -11.94 -10.88
N ILE A 261 -17.19 -13.21 -10.60
CA ILE A 261 -17.28 -14.26 -11.61
C ILE A 261 -18.76 -14.50 -11.88
N LYS A 262 -19.22 -14.04 -13.04
CA LYS A 262 -20.59 -14.31 -13.52
C LYS A 262 -20.48 -15.28 -14.67
N PRO A 263 -21.08 -16.46 -14.58
CA PRO A 263 -21.19 -17.33 -15.73
C PRO A 263 -21.93 -16.57 -16.84
N SER A 264 -21.41 -16.63 -18.05
CA SER A 264 -22.04 -16.03 -19.23
C SER A 264 -23.41 -16.66 -19.51
N LYS A 265 -23.61 -17.88 -19.00
CA LYS A 265 -24.87 -18.63 -19.00
C LYS A 265 -25.03 -19.31 -17.66
N PRO A 266 -26.24 -19.31 -17.06
CA PRO A 266 -26.52 -19.96 -15.78
C PRO A 266 -26.22 -21.48 -15.78
N GLU A 267 -26.30 -22.11 -16.93
CA GLU A 267 -26.07 -23.54 -17.18
C GLU A 267 -24.62 -23.88 -17.57
N ASP A 268 -23.68 -22.97 -17.51
CA ASP A 268 -22.27 -23.21 -17.83
C ASP A 268 -21.63 -24.06 -16.72
N GLU A 269 -21.44 -25.36 -16.98
CA GLU A 269 -20.92 -26.35 -16.05
C GLU A 269 -19.52 -26.03 -15.52
N ARG A 270 -18.78 -25.12 -16.18
CA ARG A 270 -17.47 -24.68 -15.74
C ARG A 270 -17.55 -23.99 -14.39
N PHE A 271 -18.64 -23.29 -14.11
CA PHE A 271 -18.82 -22.49 -12.89
C PHE A 271 -19.53 -23.23 -11.76
N TRP A 272 -19.78 -24.52 -11.92
CA TRP A 272 -20.48 -25.35 -10.91
C TRP A 272 -19.76 -26.67 -10.72
N GLY A 273 -19.66 -27.16 -9.48
CA GLY A 273 -19.00 -28.42 -9.21
C GLY A 273 -19.11 -28.87 -7.76
N ALA A 274 -18.39 -29.94 -7.42
CA ALA A 274 -18.29 -30.38 -6.03
C ALA A 274 -17.47 -29.37 -5.20
N PRO A 275 -17.81 -29.15 -3.92
CA PRO A 275 -17.02 -28.29 -3.05
C PRO A 275 -15.53 -28.68 -3.04
N GLY A 276 -14.65 -27.70 -3.33
CA GLY A 276 -13.19 -27.91 -3.40
C GLY A 276 -12.68 -28.52 -4.71
N GLU A 277 -13.57 -28.77 -5.69
CA GLU A 277 -13.16 -29.23 -7.02
C GLU A 277 -12.39 -28.17 -7.78
N THR A 278 -11.35 -28.56 -8.53
CA THR A 278 -10.70 -27.72 -9.52
C THR A 278 -11.03 -28.24 -10.91
N LYS A 279 -11.63 -27.41 -11.74
CA LYS A 279 -11.95 -27.74 -13.14
C LYS A 279 -10.92 -27.10 -14.07
N TYR A 280 -10.52 -27.86 -15.09
CA TYR A 280 -9.57 -27.44 -16.10
C TYR A 280 -10.28 -27.32 -17.44
N THR A 281 -10.25 -26.13 -18.02
CA THR A 281 -10.81 -25.85 -19.34
C THR A 281 -9.76 -25.10 -20.20
N TYR A 282 -10.06 -24.92 -21.48
CA TYR A 282 -9.15 -24.25 -22.39
C TYR A 282 -9.87 -23.13 -23.16
N THR A 283 -9.19 -22.02 -23.37
CA THR A 283 -9.66 -20.95 -24.27
C THR A 283 -9.70 -21.46 -25.71
N ALA A 284 -10.37 -20.74 -26.60
CA ALA A 284 -10.34 -21.03 -28.05
C ALA A 284 -8.91 -20.97 -28.66
N LYS A 285 -7.96 -20.39 -27.96
CA LYS A 285 -6.52 -20.32 -28.34
C LYS A 285 -5.70 -21.45 -27.71
N GLY A 286 -6.31 -22.36 -26.95
CA GLY A 286 -5.63 -23.47 -26.29
C GLY A 286 -4.93 -23.11 -24.96
N GLU A 287 -5.21 -21.94 -24.39
CA GLU A 287 -4.66 -21.53 -23.10
C GLU A 287 -5.46 -22.17 -21.96
N LEU A 288 -4.77 -22.69 -20.96
CA LEU A 288 -5.38 -23.35 -19.79
C LEU A 288 -6.12 -22.34 -18.93
N ILE A 289 -7.30 -22.72 -18.44
CA ILE A 289 -8.07 -22.04 -17.42
C ILE A 289 -8.34 -23.02 -16.28
N GLU A 290 -7.93 -22.68 -15.08
CA GLU A 290 -8.28 -23.38 -13.86
C GLU A 290 -9.43 -22.65 -13.17
N THR A 291 -10.53 -23.37 -12.88
CA THR A 291 -11.69 -22.83 -12.16
C THR A 291 -11.85 -23.58 -10.84
N LEU A 292 -11.70 -22.85 -9.73
CA LEU A 292 -11.80 -23.40 -8.40
C LEU A 292 -13.25 -23.26 -7.88
N ILE A 293 -13.80 -24.35 -7.38
CA ILE A 293 -15.17 -24.43 -6.87
C ILE A 293 -15.15 -24.27 -5.35
N GLY A 294 -15.93 -23.31 -4.86
CA GLY A 294 -16.10 -23.04 -3.44
C GLY A 294 -16.96 -24.05 -2.70
N PRO A 295 -17.09 -23.94 -1.38
CA PRO A 295 -17.87 -24.84 -0.54
C PRO A 295 -19.39 -24.79 -0.85
N ASP A 296 -19.86 -23.78 -1.54
CA ASP A 296 -21.26 -23.64 -2.01
C ASP A 296 -21.50 -24.27 -3.39
N GLY A 297 -20.51 -24.95 -3.96
CA GLY A 297 -20.58 -25.58 -5.27
C GLY A 297 -20.50 -24.61 -6.45
N LYS A 298 -20.13 -23.34 -6.22
CA LYS A 298 -19.98 -22.32 -7.25
C LYS A 298 -18.50 -21.95 -7.43
N ALA A 299 -18.15 -21.56 -8.65
CA ALA A 299 -16.81 -21.04 -8.92
C ALA A 299 -16.56 -19.76 -8.14
N TYR A 300 -15.42 -19.68 -7.47
CA TYR A 300 -14.98 -18.49 -6.76
C TYR A 300 -13.67 -17.91 -7.32
N LEU A 301 -12.93 -18.67 -8.12
CA LEU A 301 -11.69 -18.22 -8.74
C LEU A 301 -11.52 -18.86 -10.12
N GLU A 302 -11.12 -18.09 -11.11
CA GLU A 302 -10.57 -18.56 -12.38
C GLU A 302 -9.13 -18.06 -12.54
N ILE A 303 -8.21 -18.97 -12.83
CA ILE A 303 -6.82 -18.69 -13.14
C ILE A 303 -6.60 -18.95 -14.62
N HIS A 304 -6.27 -17.91 -15.37
CA HIS A 304 -5.96 -18.00 -16.79
C HIS A 304 -4.45 -18.09 -16.98
N HIS A 305 -3.96 -19.23 -17.41
CA HIS A 305 -2.56 -19.46 -17.75
C HIS A 305 -2.25 -18.90 -19.15
N THR A 306 -2.14 -17.58 -19.23
CA THR A 306 -1.87 -16.87 -20.49
C THR A 306 -0.74 -15.87 -20.32
N ASN A 307 0.11 -15.73 -21.35
CA ASN A 307 1.18 -14.73 -21.38
C ASN A 307 0.70 -13.36 -21.90
N HIS A 308 -0.60 -13.19 -22.13
CA HIS A 308 -1.21 -11.97 -22.68
C HIS A 308 -0.55 -11.44 -23.95
N GLY A 309 0.15 -12.30 -24.74
CA GLY A 309 0.91 -11.94 -25.93
C GLY A 309 2.30 -11.34 -25.65
N PHE A 310 2.78 -11.38 -24.41
CA PHE A 310 4.09 -10.87 -24.00
C PHE A 310 4.99 -11.96 -23.39
N PRO A 311 5.43 -12.98 -24.16
CA PRO A 311 6.17 -14.14 -23.64
C PRO A 311 7.52 -13.81 -22.98
N LYS A 312 8.02 -12.58 -23.16
CA LYS A 312 9.28 -12.11 -22.53
C LYS A 312 9.12 -11.78 -21.03
N TYR A 313 7.90 -11.62 -20.55
CA TYR A 313 7.64 -11.12 -19.19
C TYR A 313 6.92 -12.14 -18.30
N HIS A 314 6.52 -13.27 -18.86
CA HIS A 314 5.83 -14.33 -18.11
C HIS A 314 6.40 -15.68 -18.53
N GLU A 315 7.04 -16.36 -17.60
CA GLU A 315 7.20 -17.81 -17.74
C GLU A 315 5.80 -18.41 -17.56
N VAL A 316 5.40 -19.23 -18.51
CA VAL A 316 4.16 -20.03 -18.38
C VAL A 316 4.46 -21.08 -17.33
N PRO A 317 3.69 -21.17 -16.21
CA PRO A 317 3.89 -22.19 -15.20
C PRO A 317 3.79 -23.59 -15.78
#